data_c8bf70ff3fd70941838613a7eac6e08f
#
_entry.id   c8bf70ff3fd70941838613a7eac6e08f
#
_cell.length_a   1.000
_cell.length_b   1.000
_cell.length_c   1.000
_cell.angle_alpha   90.00
_cell.angle_beta   90.00
_cell.angle_gamma   90.00
#
_symmetry.space_group_name_H-M   'P 1'
#
loop_
_entity.id
_entity.type
_entity.pdbx_description
1 polymer ?
#
loop_
_entity_poly.entity_id
_entity_poly.type
_entity_poly.pdbx_seq_one_letter_code
_entity_poly.pdbx_strand_id
1 'polypeptide(L)'
;MHLVQAKGILSQNNGMNIYRGCSHGCIYCDSRSKCYGFTHAFEDIEVKENAPELLERSLRSRRHKCMIGTGAMCDPYLPAEKELQLTRKCLELIDRYEYGVTVLTKSNLVLRDLDLLQSINKKAKAVVQMTLTTYDEELCRKLEPNVSTTRERFEVLMRCKEFGIPTFVWMTPILPFINDTRENIEGLLDYCLQAGVQGILVFDVGVTLREGDREYFYQALDRDFPGIRQKYVSTYGNAYDIPSPYAKELMTLIQNTCTANGILCSPKECFTYLHEFPERYVQQTLF
;
A
#
# COMPACT_ATOMS: atom_id res chain seq x y z
N MET A 1 2.05 20.32 8.25
CA MET A 1 1.21 20.13 7.05
C MET A 1 0.96 21.47 6.40
N HIS A 2 1.15 21.58 5.08
CA HIS A 2 0.91 22.81 4.33
C HIS A 2 0.24 22.51 2.98
N LEU A 3 -0.51 23.48 2.46
CA LEU A 3 -1.24 23.38 1.20
C LEU A 3 -0.33 23.76 0.04
N VAL A 4 -0.44 23.05 -1.07
CA VAL A 4 0.29 23.37 -2.31
C VAL A 4 -0.62 23.30 -3.53
N GLN A 5 -0.32 24.15 -4.51
CA GLN A 5 -0.95 24.11 -5.83
C GLN A 5 -0.09 23.24 -6.76
N ALA A 6 -0.58 22.05 -7.07
CA ALA A 6 0.12 21.15 -7.98
C ALA A 6 -0.14 21.52 -9.45
N LYS A 7 0.81 21.16 -10.34
CA LYS A 7 0.65 21.32 -11.79
C LYS A 7 0.00 20.11 -12.47
N GLY A 8 0.06 18.96 -11.82
CA GLY A 8 -0.52 17.70 -12.30
C GLY A 8 -0.73 16.72 -11.14
N ILE A 9 -1.60 15.73 -11.36
CA ILE A 9 -1.97 14.76 -10.32
C ILE A 9 -1.67 13.33 -10.72
N LEU A 10 -1.80 12.98 -12.00
CA LEU A 10 -1.53 11.63 -12.49
C LEU A 10 -0.10 11.54 -13.05
N SER A 11 0.63 10.51 -12.62
CA SER A 11 1.90 10.14 -13.23
C SER A 11 1.72 9.48 -14.60
N GLN A 12 2.82 9.22 -15.30
CA GLN A 12 2.81 8.51 -16.60
C GLN A 12 2.15 7.13 -16.49
N ASN A 13 2.29 6.45 -15.35
CA ASN A 13 1.69 5.14 -15.07
C ASN A 13 0.36 5.23 -14.31
N ASN A 14 -0.35 6.36 -14.41
CA ASN A 14 -1.64 6.60 -13.77
C ASN A 14 -1.60 6.57 -12.23
N GLY A 15 -0.44 6.74 -11.63
CA GLY A 15 -0.32 6.89 -10.17
C GLY A 15 -0.82 8.25 -9.73
N MET A 16 -1.65 8.29 -8.69
CA MET A 16 -2.21 9.49 -8.07
C MET A 16 -1.67 9.64 -6.65
N ASN A 17 -0.98 10.73 -6.38
CA ASN A 17 -0.53 11.08 -5.03
C ASN A 17 -1.09 12.45 -4.63
N ILE A 18 -2.14 12.46 -3.83
CA ILE A 18 -2.81 13.66 -3.31
C ILE A 18 -1.93 14.34 -2.27
N TYR A 19 -1.24 13.54 -1.49
CA TYR A 19 -0.33 13.95 -0.43
C TYR A 19 1.12 13.63 -0.79
N ARG A 20 2.08 14.36 -0.19
CA ARG A 20 3.50 14.06 -0.24
C ARG A 20 4.09 14.21 1.16
N GLY A 21 4.86 13.23 1.61
CA GLY A 21 5.21 13.03 3.02
C GLY A 21 4.16 12.18 3.72
N CYS A 22 4.45 11.72 4.94
CA CYS A 22 3.58 10.79 5.64
C CYS A 22 3.77 10.90 7.17
N SER A 23 2.67 10.93 7.91
CA SER A 23 2.68 10.98 9.38
C SER A 23 2.52 9.61 10.05
N HIS A 24 2.45 8.52 9.29
CA HIS A 24 2.28 7.17 9.82
C HIS A 24 3.47 6.68 10.66
N GLY A 25 4.68 7.21 10.40
CA GLY A 25 5.86 6.94 11.23
C GLY A 25 6.43 5.53 11.10
N CYS A 26 6.08 4.76 10.06
CA CYS A 26 6.67 3.45 9.81
C CYS A 26 8.20 3.54 9.83
N ILE A 27 8.85 2.75 10.68
CA ILE A 27 10.31 2.88 10.92
C ILE A 27 11.15 2.50 9.70
N TYR A 28 10.61 1.71 8.79
CA TYR A 28 11.24 1.17 7.59
C TYR A 28 10.84 1.87 6.29
N CYS A 29 10.24 3.07 6.35
CA CYS A 29 9.61 3.69 5.19
C CYS A 29 10.63 4.20 4.18
N ASP A 30 10.76 3.53 3.02
CA ASP A 30 11.66 3.93 1.92
C ASP A 30 11.32 5.32 1.36
N SER A 31 10.07 5.77 1.44
CA SER A 31 9.67 7.11 0.97
C SER A 31 10.36 8.27 1.71
N ARG A 32 11.06 8.00 2.83
CA ARG A 32 11.94 8.97 3.54
C ARG A 32 13.29 9.15 2.89
N SER A 33 13.67 8.29 1.96
CA SER A 33 14.98 8.30 1.34
C SER A 33 15.26 9.64 0.68
N LYS A 34 16.50 10.12 0.78
CA LYS A 34 16.95 11.40 0.20
C LYS A 34 16.73 11.46 -1.31
N CYS A 35 16.72 10.32 -2.00
CA CYS A 35 16.48 10.25 -3.44
C CYS A 35 15.13 10.83 -3.89
N TYR A 36 14.15 10.93 -2.97
CA TYR A 36 12.84 11.52 -3.27
C TYR A 36 12.81 13.06 -3.14
N GLY A 37 13.94 13.67 -2.76
CA GLY A 37 14.13 15.12 -2.82
C GLY A 37 13.21 15.93 -1.92
N PHE A 38 12.95 15.47 -0.69
CA PHE A 38 12.26 16.28 0.31
C PHE A 38 13.16 17.42 0.77
N THR A 39 12.62 18.64 0.75
CA THR A 39 13.29 19.86 1.22
C THR A 39 12.83 20.31 2.61
N HIS A 40 11.88 19.59 3.18
CA HIS A 40 11.28 19.79 4.50
C HIS A 40 11.19 18.45 5.24
N ALA A 41 10.78 18.47 6.52
CA ALA A 41 10.55 17.26 7.30
C ALA A 41 9.53 16.35 6.60
N PHE A 42 9.78 15.04 6.58
CA PHE A 42 8.92 14.05 5.92
C PHE A 42 7.49 14.03 6.50
N GLU A 43 7.35 14.38 7.77
CA GLU A 43 6.09 14.48 8.50
C GLU A 43 5.33 15.79 8.25
N ASP A 44 5.99 16.80 7.65
CA ASP A 44 5.33 18.01 7.20
C ASP A 44 4.71 17.78 5.82
N ILE A 45 3.48 17.28 5.83
CA ILE A 45 2.78 16.76 4.65
C ILE A 45 2.41 17.90 3.70
N GLU A 46 2.84 17.83 2.46
CA GLU A 46 2.32 18.65 1.37
C GLU A 46 0.93 18.12 0.96
N VAL A 47 -0.07 18.97 0.96
CA VAL A 47 -1.44 18.66 0.53
C VAL A 47 -1.71 19.35 -0.80
N LYS A 48 -1.93 18.60 -1.84
CA LYS A 48 -2.33 19.13 -3.16
C LYS A 48 -3.80 19.49 -3.14
N GLU A 49 -4.13 20.71 -2.65
CA GLU A 49 -5.51 21.12 -2.45
C GLU A 49 -6.35 21.15 -3.75
N ASN A 50 -5.69 21.37 -4.89
CA ASN A 50 -6.31 21.34 -6.22
C ASN A 50 -6.30 19.94 -6.89
N ALA A 51 -6.06 18.87 -6.12
CA ALA A 51 -6.02 17.50 -6.66
C ALA A 51 -7.32 17.08 -7.37
N PRO A 52 -8.53 17.34 -6.83
CA PRO A 52 -9.78 16.98 -7.49
C PRO A 52 -9.95 17.66 -8.85
N GLU A 53 -9.67 18.96 -8.97
CA GLU A 53 -9.80 19.73 -10.22
C GLU A 53 -8.82 19.25 -11.28
N LEU A 54 -7.59 18.93 -10.87
CA LEU A 54 -6.57 18.37 -11.76
C LEU A 54 -6.95 16.97 -12.24
N LEU A 55 -7.50 16.16 -11.33
CA LEU A 55 -7.97 14.82 -11.67
C LEU A 55 -9.13 14.90 -12.66
N GLU A 56 -10.16 15.70 -12.37
CA GLU A 56 -11.31 15.84 -13.26
C GLU A 56 -10.89 16.26 -14.68
N ARG A 57 -10.01 17.26 -14.79
CA ARG A 57 -9.44 17.70 -16.07
C ARG A 57 -8.75 16.54 -16.81
N SER A 58 -7.97 15.75 -16.08
CA SER A 58 -7.24 14.60 -16.64
C SER A 58 -8.19 13.51 -17.12
N LEU A 59 -9.23 13.18 -16.34
CA LEU A 59 -10.21 12.14 -16.69
C LEU A 59 -11.03 12.52 -17.93
N ARG A 60 -11.45 13.80 -18.03
CA ARG A 60 -12.21 14.31 -19.18
C ARG A 60 -11.45 14.33 -20.49
N SER A 61 -10.13 14.53 -20.43
CA SER A 61 -9.29 14.66 -21.63
C SER A 61 -8.81 13.32 -22.21
N ARG A 62 -8.91 12.23 -21.46
CA ARG A 62 -8.39 10.92 -21.87
C ARG A 62 -9.32 10.20 -22.84
N ARG A 63 -8.74 9.57 -23.85
CA ARG A 63 -9.47 8.76 -24.85
C ARG A 63 -9.83 7.37 -24.36
N HIS A 64 -9.00 6.81 -23.45
CA HIS A 64 -9.15 5.44 -22.93
C HIS A 64 -9.24 5.45 -21.42
N LYS A 65 -10.12 4.63 -20.88
CA LYS A 65 -10.23 4.36 -19.44
C LYS A 65 -9.04 3.54 -18.99
N CYS A 66 -8.69 3.68 -17.73
CA CYS A 66 -7.58 2.94 -17.13
C CYS A 66 -7.78 2.73 -15.62
N MET A 67 -6.94 1.92 -15.01
CA MET A 67 -6.83 1.85 -13.57
C MET A 67 -6.01 3.03 -13.06
N ILE A 68 -6.46 3.67 -11.98
CA ILE A 68 -5.75 4.75 -11.28
C ILE A 68 -5.23 4.17 -9.97
N GLY A 69 -3.90 4.21 -9.78
CA GLY A 69 -3.27 3.71 -8.56
C GLY A 69 -3.01 4.83 -7.55
N THR A 70 -3.28 4.60 -6.27
CA THR A 70 -2.90 5.54 -5.19
C THR A 70 -2.33 4.80 -4.00
N GLY A 71 -1.51 5.48 -3.19
CA GLY A 71 -0.92 4.94 -1.97
C GLY A 71 0.53 4.46 -2.07
N ALA A 72 1.13 4.46 -3.26
CA ALA A 72 2.49 3.94 -3.44
C ALA A 72 3.58 4.79 -2.76
N MET A 73 3.44 6.12 -2.74
CA MET A 73 4.42 7.04 -2.16
C MET A 73 3.97 7.68 -0.85
N CYS A 74 2.67 7.78 -0.65
CA CYS A 74 2.05 8.35 0.53
C CYS A 74 0.68 7.71 0.69
N ASP A 75 0.33 7.35 1.92
CA ASP A 75 -0.99 6.77 2.20
C ASP A 75 -2.11 7.77 1.88
N PRO A 76 -3.11 7.41 1.07
CA PRO A 76 -4.23 8.28 0.76
C PRO A 76 -5.19 8.50 1.93
N TYR A 77 -5.06 7.72 2.99
CA TYR A 77 -5.89 7.78 4.19
C TYR A 77 -5.09 8.17 5.44
N LEU A 78 -4.24 9.20 5.29
CA LEU A 78 -3.62 9.87 6.44
C LEU A 78 -4.66 10.38 7.43
N PRO A 79 -4.32 10.61 8.71
CA PRO A 79 -5.25 11.19 9.68
C PRO A 79 -5.93 12.49 9.21
N ALA A 80 -5.21 13.34 8.47
CA ALA A 80 -5.75 14.58 7.90
C ALA A 80 -6.89 14.35 6.90
N GLU A 81 -6.96 13.19 6.27
CA GLU A 81 -8.01 12.83 5.30
C GLU A 81 -9.40 12.74 5.95
N LYS A 82 -9.48 12.57 7.28
CA LYS A 82 -10.76 12.63 8.02
C LYS A 82 -11.49 13.97 7.81
N GLU A 83 -10.74 15.06 7.77
CA GLU A 83 -11.26 16.42 7.60
C GLU A 83 -11.21 16.90 6.15
N LEU A 84 -10.09 16.67 5.45
CA LEU A 84 -9.86 17.18 4.10
C LEU A 84 -10.73 16.49 3.04
N GLN A 85 -10.97 15.20 3.19
CA GLN A 85 -11.79 14.36 2.31
C GLN A 85 -11.38 14.44 0.82
N LEU A 86 -10.11 14.71 0.55
CA LEU A 86 -9.61 14.84 -0.84
C LEU A 86 -9.58 13.50 -1.57
N THR A 87 -9.25 12.42 -0.85
CA THR A 87 -9.30 11.06 -1.41
C THR A 87 -10.74 10.69 -1.79
N ARG A 88 -11.72 10.98 -0.89
CA ARG A 88 -13.14 10.75 -1.18
C ARG A 88 -13.60 11.53 -2.41
N LYS A 89 -13.28 12.82 -2.50
CA LYS A 89 -13.61 13.67 -3.67
C LYS A 89 -12.99 13.11 -4.96
N CYS A 90 -11.76 12.62 -4.91
CA CYS A 90 -11.14 11.97 -6.06
C CYS A 90 -11.84 10.65 -6.44
N LEU A 91 -12.26 9.85 -5.46
CA LEU A 91 -13.02 8.61 -5.73
C LEU A 91 -14.40 8.91 -6.33
N GLU A 92 -15.09 9.97 -5.90
CA GLU A 92 -16.34 10.44 -6.51
C GLU A 92 -16.18 10.79 -8.01
N LEU A 93 -15.05 11.40 -8.37
CA LEU A 93 -14.72 11.69 -9.75
C LEU A 93 -14.41 10.41 -10.53
N ILE A 94 -13.62 9.50 -9.96
CA ILE A 94 -13.29 8.21 -10.58
C ILE A 94 -14.57 7.41 -10.84
N ASP A 95 -15.51 7.39 -9.88
CA ASP A 95 -16.81 6.75 -10.03
C ASP A 95 -17.67 7.40 -11.10
N ARG A 96 -17.76 8.75 -11.10
CA ARG A 96 -18.53 9.53 -12.06
C ARG A 96 -18.05 9.32 -13.50
N TYR A 97 -16.74 9.27 -13.70
CA TYR A 97 -16.13 9.10 -15.01
C TYR A 97 -15.87 7.63 -15.36
N GLU A 98 -16.28 6.68 -14.52
CA GLU A 98 -16.18 5.22 -14.74
C GLU A 98 -14.75 4.74 -15.01
N TYR A 99 -13.77 5.26 -14.30
CA TYR A 99 -12.42 4.73 -14.28
C TYR A 99 -12.28 3.63 -13.21
N GLY A 100 -11.25 2.81 -13.33
CA GLY A 100 -10.90 1.86 -12.27
C GLY A 100 -9.97 2.49 -11.23
N VAL A 101 -9.90 1.90 -10.05
CA VAL A 101 -9.01 2.36 -8.98
C VAL A 101 -8.35 1.22 -8.24
N THR A 102 -7.09 1.42 -7.87
CA THR A 102 -6.40 0.60 -6.86
C THR A 102 -5.93 1.50 -5.72
N VAL A 103 -6.30 1.13 -4.51
CA VAL A 103 -6.01 1.92 -3.30
C VAL A 103 -5.10 1.12 -2.38
N LEU A 104 -3.85 1.55 -2.21
CA LEU A 104 -2.92 0.98 -1.23
C LEU A 104 -2.93 1.83 0.04
N THR A 105 -3.19 1.19 1.19
CA THR A 105 -3.25 1.88 2.48
C THR A 105 -2.87 0.97 3.65
N LYS A 106 -2.55 1.58 4.79
CA LYS A 106 -2.44 0.96 6.12
C LYS A 106 -3.53 1.43 7.08
N SER A 107 -4.54 2.15 6.57
CA SER A 107 -5.55 2.80 7.38
C SER A 107 -6.91 2.13 7.24
N ASN A 108 -7.59 1.89 8.37
CA ASN A 108 -8.97 1.44 8.38
C ASN A 108 -9.96 2.54 7.96
N LEU A 109 -9.48 3.78 7.79
CA LEU A 109 -10.30 4.88 7.30
C LEU A 109 -10.83 4.65 5.87
N VAL A 110 -10.23 3.73 5.11
CA VAL A 110 -10.73 3.30 3.78
C VAL A 110 -12.16 2.77 3.86
N LEU A 111 -12.59 2.24 5.01
CA LEU A 111 -13.96 1.77 5.25
C LEU A 111 -15.02 2.88 5.09
N ARG A 112 -14.65 4.14 5.30
CA ARG A 112 -15.51 5.31 5.05
C ARG A 112 -16.00 5.37 3.61
N ASP A 113 -15.18 4.92 2.67
CA ASP A 113 -15.38 5.07 1.24
C ASP A 113 -15.76 3.75 0.53
N LEU A 114 -16.18 2.72 1.29
CA LEU A 114 -16.61 1.43 0.72
C LEU A 114 -17.79 1.57 -0.24
N ASP A 115 -18.67 2.54 -0.02
CA ASP A 115 -19.79 2.86 -0.91
C ASP A 115 -19.31 3.22 -2.31
N LEU A 116 -18.32 4.11 -2.40
CA LEU A 116 -17.71 4.53 -3.67
C LEU A 116 -16.89 3.40 -4.31
N LEU A 117 -16.08 2.69 -3.52
CA LEU A 117 -15.28 1.58 -4.02
C LEU A 117 -16.18 0.46 -4.58
N GLN A 118 -17.30 0.15 -3.93
CA GLN A 118 -18.27 -0.81 -4.45
C GLN A 118 -18.93 -0.30 -5.75
N SER A 119 -19.30 0.98 -5.81
CA SER A 119 -19.86 1.59 -7.02
C SER A 119 -18.88 1.51 -8.18
N ILE A 120 -17.63 1.92 -7.96
CA ILE A 120 -16.55 1.82 -8.95
C ILE A 120 -16.35 0.35 -9.39
N ASN A 121 -16.36 -0.59 -8.45
CA ASN A 121 -16.16 -2.01 -8.77
C ASN A 121 -17.29 -2.58 -9.63
N LYS A 122 -18.52 -2.09 -9.48
CA LYS A 122 -19.66 -2.47 -10.32
C LYS A 122 -19.56 -1.89 -11.73
N LYS A 123 -19.07 -0.66 -11.89
CA LYS A 123 -18.97 0.05 -13.19
C LYS A 123 -17.71 -0.30 -13.96
N ALA A 124 -16.60 -0.41 -13.26
CA ALA A 124 -15.27 -0.70 -13.78
C ALA A 124 -14.59 -1.76 -12.93
N LYS A 125 -13.59 -1.35 -12.13
CA LYS A 125 -12.86 -2.22 -11.20
C LYS A 125 -12.31 -1.39 -10.05
N ALA A 126 -12.52 -1.85 -8.83
CA ALA A 126 -11.85 -1.31 -7.65
C ALA A 126 -11.09 -2.43 -6.93
N VAL A 127 -9.89 -2.13 -6.46
CA VAL A 127 -9.08 -3.07 -5.67
C VAL A 127 -8.55 -2.35 -4.45
N VAL A 128 -8.76 -2.91 -3.27
CA VAL A 128 -8.14 -2.42 -2.04
C VAL A 128 -6.88 -3.25 -1.76
N GLN A 129 -5.77 -2.55 -1.58
CA GLN A 129 -4.48 -3.15 -1.26
C GLN A 129 -4.12 -2.77 0.17
N MET A 130 -3.89 -3.75 1.02
CA MET A 130 -3.57 -3.55 2.43
C MET A 130 -2.18 -4.08 2.75
N THR A 131 -1.35 -3.28 3.40
CA THR A 131 -0.04 -3.76 3.86
C THR A 131 -0.22 -4.55 5.16
N LEU A 132 0.26 -5.78 5.20
CA LEU A 132 0.35 -6.60 6.41
C LEU A 132 1.78 -7.15 6.52
N THR A 133 2.54 -6.70 7.52
CA THR A 133 3.94 -7.11 7.71
C THR A 133 4.18 -7.84 9.01
N THR A 134 3.31 -7.63 10.01
CA THR A 134 3.54 -8.08 11.37
C THR A 134 2.24 -8.58 11.98
N TYR A 135 2.21 -9.86 12.34
CA TYR A 135 1.02 -10.49 12.93
C TYR A 135 0.81 -10.08 14.39
N ASP A 136 1.91 -9.96 15.15
CA ASP A 136 1.87 -9.52 16.54
C ASP A 136 1.52 -8.03 16.65
N GLU A 137 0.47 -7.71 17.41
CA GLU A 137 -0.09 -6.36 17.54
C GLU A 137 0.84 -5.39 18.28
N GLU A 138 1.58 -5.85 19.28
CA GLU A 138 2.52 -5.00 20.03
C GLU A 138 3.74 -4.65 19.17
N LEU A 139 4.25 -5.64 18.46
CA LEU A 139 5.33 -5.44 17.51
C LEU A 139 4.87 -4.54 16.35
N CYS A 140 3.65 -4.73 15.84
CA CYS A 140 3.07 -3.87 14.81
C CYS A 140 3.08 -2.39 15.25
N ARG A 141 2.65 -2.07 16.47
CA ARG A 141 2.65 -0.69 16.99
C ARG A 141 4.06 -0.09 17.12
N LYS A 142 5.09 -0.91 17.38
CA LYS A 142 6.49 -0.45 17.40
C LYS A 142 7.02 -0.16 16.00
N LEU A 143 6.67 -0.99 15.02
CA LEU A 143 7.14 -0.84 13.64
C LEU A 143 6.36 0.22 12.85
N GLU A 144 5.08 0.39 13.16
CA GLU A 144 4.11 1.23 12.44
C GLU A 144 3.24 2.01 13.43
N PRO A 145 3.78 3.00 14.17
CA PRO A 145 3.15 3.56 15.38
C PRO A 145 1.83 4.32 15.17
N ASN A 146 1.63 4.94 14.01
CA ASN A 146 0.47 5.82 13.75
C ASN A 146 -0.44 5.30 12.64
N VAL A 147 -0.56 3.98 12.50
CA VAL A 147 -1.47 3.34 11.55
C VAL A 147 -2.44 2.41 12.27
N SER A 148 -3.41 1.90 11.54
CA SER A 148 -4.27 0.83 12.05
C SER A 148 -3.44 -0.42 12.35
N THR A 149 -3.79 -1.15 13.40
CA THR A 149 -3.12 -2.41 13.75
C THR A 149 -3.36 -3.48 12.68
N THR A 150 -2.60 -4.56 12.73
CA THR A 150 -2.78 -5.66 11.76
C THR A 150 -4.17 -6.27 11.85
N ARG A 151 -4.73 -6.38 13.06
CA ARG A 151 -6.10 -6.88 13.26
C ARG A 151 -7.14 -5.95 12.64
N GLU A 152 -7.02 -4.65 12.84
CA GLU A 152 -7.93 -3.66 12.21
C GLU A 152 -7.82 -3.68 10.69
N ARG A 153 -6.62 -3.88 10.13
CA ARG A 153 -6.42 -4.04 8.68
C ARG A 153 -7.02 -5.35 8.15
N PHE A 154 -6.93 -6.43 8.91
CA PHE A 154 -7.61 -7.67 8.58
C PHE A 154 -9.13 -7.48 8.53
N GLU A 155 -9.71 -6.72 9.47
CA GLU A 155 -11.13 -6.38 9.47
C GLU A 155 -11.52 -5.58 8.21
N VAL A 156 -10.64 -4.70 7.72
CA VAL A 156 -10.85 -4.02 6.42
C VAL A 156 -10.96 -5.03 5.29
N LEU A 157 -10.06 -6.02 5.23
CA LEU A 157 -10.10 -7.06 4.20
C LEU A 157 -11.40 -7.87 4.25
N MET A 158 -11.86 -8.21 5.46
CA MET A 158 -13.12 -8.92 5.66
C MET A 158 -14.32 -8.09 5.20
N ARG A 159 -14.34 -6.78 5.50
CA ARG A 159 -15.39 -5.89 5.02
C ARG A 159 -15.36 -5.73 3.49
N CYS A 160 -14.19 -5.63 2.88
CA CYS A 160 -14.07 -5.61 1.42
C CYS A 160 -14.66 -6.90 0.79
N LYS A 161 -14.38 -8.05 1.39
CA LYS A 161 -14.97 -9.35 0.98
C LYS A 161 -16.50 -9.32 1.00
N GLU A 162 -17.10 -8.82 2.07
CA GLU A 162 -18.57 -8.69 2.19
C GLU A 162 -19.16 -7.76 1.12
N PHE A 163 -18.43 -6.73 0.72
CA PHE A 163 -18.84 -5.80 -0.33
C PHE A 163 -18.48 -6.26 -1.76
N GLY A 164 -17.86 -7.45 -1.90
CA GLY A 164 -17.43 -8.00 -3.17
C GLY A 164 -16.32 -7.22 -3.85
N ILE A 165 -15.50 -6.50 -3.06
CA ILE A 165 -14.36 -5.72 -3.54
C ILE A 165 -13.10 -6.61 -3.47
N PRO A 166 -12.41 -6.87 -4.60
CA PRO A 166 -11.15 -7.61 -4.60
C PRO A 166 -10.09 -6.95 -3.73
N THR A 167 -9.31 -7.76 -3.01
CA THR A 167 -8.25 -7.27 -2.15
C THR A 167 -6.90 -7.89 -2.48
N PHE A 168 -5.83 -7.13 -2.23
CA PHE A 168 -4.45 -7.59 -2.26
C PHE A 168 -3.77 -7.28 -0.93
N VAL A 169 -2.83 -8.11 -0.55
CA VAL A 169 -1.98 -7.86 0.61
C VAL A 169 -0.54 -7.60 0.17
N TRP A 170 0.04 -6.49 0.63
CA TRP A 170 1.48 -6.23 0.55
C TRP A 170 2.14 -6.80 1.80
N MET A 171 2.77 -7.97 1.66
CA MET A 171 3.51 -8.65 2.73
C MET A 171 4.99 -8.24 2.66
N THR A 172 5.23 -6.93 2.66
CA THR A 172 6.58 -6.34 2.53
C THR A 172 6.62 -4.96 3.18
N PRO A 173 7.75 -4.59 3.86
CA PRO A 173 8.92 -5.42 4.13
C PRO A 173 8.71 -6.39 5.30
N ILE A 174 9.44 -7.50 5.29
CA ILE A 174 9.63 -8.37 6.45
C ILE A 174 11.05 -8.14 6.96
N LEU A 175 11.16 -7.66 8.19
CA LEU A 175 12.42 -7.14 8.74
C LEU A 175 13.28 -8.26 9.32
N PRO A 176 14.51 -8.47 8.83
CA PRO A 176 15.43 -9.46 9.40
C PRO A 176 15.60 -9.30 10.90
N PHE A 177 15.63 -10.42 11.64
CA PHE A 177 15.82 -10.49 13.09
C PHE A 177 14.70 -9.85 13.94
N ILE A 178 13.60 -9.39 13.34
CA ILE A 178 12.50 -8.71 14.04
C ILE A 178 11.18 -9.45 13.84
N ASN A 179 10.69 -9.53 12.60
CA ASN A 179 9.43 -10.20 12.26
C ASN A 179 9.59 -11.25 11.15
N ASP A 180 10.82 -11.63 10.81
CA ASP A 180 11.16 -12.68 9.86
C ASP A 180 11.06 -14.08 10.50
N THR A 181 9.94 -14.34 11.15
CA THR A 181 9.67 -15.63 11.81
C THR A 181 8.58 -16.39 11.06
N ARG A 182 8.61 -17.72 11.22
CA ARG A 182 7.60 -18.60 10.62
C ARG A 182 6.20 -18.29 11.15
N GLU A 183 6.08 -18.05 12.45
CA GLU A 183 4.83 -17.72 13.13
C GLU A 183 4.22 -16.42 12.60
N ASN A 184 5.05 -15.41 12.33
CA ASN A 184 4.60 -14.17 11.73
C ASN A 184 4.00 -14.42 10.34
N ILE A 185 4.72 -15.14 9.48
CA ILE A 185 4.26 -15.43 8.12
C ILE A 185 3.01 -16.29 8.12
N GLU A 186 2.95 -17.35 8.92
CA GLU A 186 1.77 -18.22 9.04
C GLU A 186 0.54 -17.45 9.51
N GLY A 187 0.68 -16.58 10.52
CA GLY A 187 -0.42 -15.74 11.00
C GLY A 187 -0.93 -14.76 9.95
N LEU A 188 -0.04 -14.11 9.18
CA LEU A 188 -0.42 -13.22 8.10
C LEU A 188 -1.09 -13.98 6.93
N LEU A 189 -0.59 -15.17 6.58
CA LEU A 189 -1.18 -16.03 5.57
C LEU A 189 -2.58 -16.48 5.98
N ASP A 190 -2.79 -16.84 7.25
CA ASP A 190 -4.11 -17.21 7.78
C ASP A 190 -5.12 -16.06 7.60
N TYR A 191 -4.74 -14.83 7.89
CA TYR A 191 -5.57 -13.65 7.62
C TYR A 191 -5.89 -13.49 6.13
N CYS A 192 -4.91 -13.71 5.25
CA CYS A 192 -5.12 -13.66 3.81
C CYS A 192 -6.11 -14.72 3.31
N LEU A 193 -5.99 -15.94 3.83
CA LEU A 193 -6.88 -17.08 3.50
C LEU A 193 -8.30 -16.82 3.97
N GLN A 194 -8.49 -16.38 5.22
CA GLN A 194 -9.80 -16.06 5.77
C GLN A 194 -10.49 -14.95 4.99
N ALA A 195 -9.74 -13.90 4.64
CA ALA A 195 -10.25 -12.79 3.85
C ALA A 195 -10.50 -13.16 2.38
N GLY A 196 -9.89 -14.23 1.86
CA GLY A 196 -10.01 -14.63 0.47
C GLY A 196 -9.39 -13.60 -0.47
N VAL A 197 -8.17 -13.14 -0.15
CA VAL A 197 -7.47 -12.13 -0.97
C VAL A 197 -7.17 -12.66 -2.37
N GLN A 198 -7.23 -11.78 -3.37
CA GLN A 198 -6.94 -12.11 -4.75
C GLN A 198 -5.44 -12.35 -4.98
N GLY A 199 -4.59 -11.66 -4.23
CA GLY A 199 -3.14 -11.82 -4.37
C GLY A 199 -2.36 -11.28 -3.17
N ILE A 200 -1.12 -11.76 -3.07
CA ILE A 200 -0.13 -11.34 -2.08
C ILE A 200 1.09 -10.82 -2.82
N LEU A 201 1.42 -9.55 -2.62
CA LEU A 201 2.63 -8.92 -3.15
C LEU A 201 3.76 -9.07 -2.12
N VAL A 202 4.72 -9.87 -2.45
CA VAL A 202 5.99 -10.04 -1.75
C VAL A 202 7.11 -10.10 -2.80
N PHE A 203 8.15 -9.27 -2.65
CA PHE A 203 9.27 -9.25 -3.58
C PHE A 203 10.40 -10.14 -3.08
N ASP A 204 10.69 -9.99 -1.79
CA ASP A 204 11.63 -10.81 -1.03
C ASP A 204 11.29 -10.65 0.46
N VAL A 205 11.85 -11.54 1.31
CA VAL A 205 11.80 -11.43 2.77
C VAL A 205 13.03 -10.66 3.22
N GLY A 206 12.85 -9.36 3.40
CA GLY A 206 13.92 -8.42 3.71
C GLY A 206 13.44 -6.98 3.70
N VAL A 207 14.39 -6.05 3.76
CA VAL A 207 14.16 -4.60 3.68
C VAL A 207 15.25 -3.96 2.84
N THR A 208 14.92 -2.88 2.13
CA THR A 208 15.91 -2.03 1.46
C THR A 208 16.20 -0.80 2.31
N LEU A 209 17.48 -0.43 2.43
CA LEU A 209 17.92 0.72 3.21
C LEU A 209 18.79 1.64 2.35
N ARG A 210 18.29 2.86 2.11
CA ARG A 210 18.97 3.94 1.39
C ARG A 210 19.46 5.01 2.36
N GLU A 211 20.12 6.01 1.83
CA GLU A 211 20.44 7.22 2.58
C GLU A 211 19.16 7.98 2.96
N GLY A 212 19.01 8.32 4.21
CA GLY A 212 17.85 9.01 4.77
C GLY A 212 16.93 8.06 5.54
N ASP A 213 16.44 6.99 4.92
CA ASP A 213 15.62 5.99 5.61
C ASP A 213 16.46 5.09 6.53
N ARG A 214 17.69 4.73 6.14
CA ARG A 214 18.62 3.94 6.96
C ARG A 214 18.89 4.58 8.32
N GLU A 215 19.18 5.85 8.34
CA GLU A 215 19.48 6.60 9.57
C GLU A 215 18.24 6.63 10.47
N TYR A 216 17.07 6.86 9.90
CA TYR A 216 15.81 6.85 10.64
C TYR A 216 15.49 5.47 11.21
N PHE A 217 15.64 4.43 10.38
CA PHE A 217 15.47 3.04 10.81
C PHE A 217 16.40 2.66 11.94
N TYR A 218 17.69 2.97 11.83
CA TYR A 218 18.67 2.65 12.87
C TYR A 218 18.41 3.40 14.17
N GLN A 219 17.96 4.66 14.13
CA GLN A 219 17.54 5.38 15.33
C GLN A 219 16.34 4.70 16.02
N ALA A 220 15.37 4.22 15.24
CA ALA A 220 14.25 3.47 15.78
C ALA A 220 14.70 2.12 16.38
N LEU A 221 15.63 1.42 15.74
CA LEU A 221 16.20 0.18 16.31
C LEU A 221 16.91 0.42 17.64
N ASP A 222 17.71 1.49 17.76
CA ASP A 222 18.40 1.82 19.01
C ASP A 222 17.41 2.13 20.15
N ARG A 223 16.26 2.72 19.84
CA ARG A 223 15.21 3.07 20.80
C ARG A 223 14.38 1.87 21.23
N ASP A 224 13.93 1.04 20.28
CA ASP A 224 12.86 0.06 20.51
C ASP A 224 13.35 -1.40 20.48
N PHE A 225 14.56 -1.67 19.94
CA PHE A 225 15.11 -3.01 19.71
C PHE A 225 16.60 -3.09 20.09
N PRO A 226 16.94 -3.04 21.39
CA PRO A 226 18.33 -3.02 21.86
C PRO A 226 19.17 -4.16 21.25
N GLY A 227 20.34 -3.83 20.69
CA GLY A 227 21.27 -4.79 20.09
C GLY A 227 20.98 -5.17 18.63
N ILE A 228 19.79 -4.90 18.10
CA ILE A 228 19.43 -5.27 16.72
C ILE A 228 20.22 -4.43 15.71
N ARG A 229 20.41 -3.14 15.93
CA ARG A 229 21.23 -2.31 15.03
C ARG A 229 22.64 -2.86 14.85
N GLN A 230 23.31 -3.28 15.95
CA GLN A 230 24.65 -3.87 15.88
C GLN A 230 24.65 -5.14 15.03
N LYS A 231 23.59 -5.95 15.14
CA LYS A 231 23.41 -7.16 14.33
C LYS A 231 23.25 -6.82 12.85
N TYR A 232 22.46 -5.78 12.52
CA TYR A 232 22.35 -5.29 11.13
C TYR A 232 23.69 -4.82 10.58
N VAL A 233 24.42 -3.99 11.32
CA VAL A 233 25.71 -3.45 10.90
C VAL A 233 26.74 -4.55 10.72
N SER A 234 26.84 -5.51 11.65
CA SER A 234 27.79 -6.61 11.55
C SER A 234 27.47 -7.61 10.43
N THR A 235 26.20 -7.80 10.11
CA THR A 235 25.76 -8.77 9.09
C THR A 235 25.80 -8.18 7.68
N TYR A 236 25.32 -6.95 7.50
CA TYR A 236 25.06 -6.36 6.21
C TYR A 236 25.91 -5.14 5.87
N GLY A 237 26.61 -4.55 6.84
CA GLY A 237 27.37 -3.31 6.64
C GLY A 237 26.49 -2.19 6.09
N ASN A 238 26.87 -1.66 4.92
CA ASN A 238 26.15 -0.60 4.20
C ASN A 238 25.38 -1.14 2.97
N ALA A 239 25.10 -2.44 2.90
CA ALA A 239 24.35 -2.99 1.78
C ALA A 239 22.98 -2.30 1.61
N TYR A 240 22.54 -2.15 0.36
CA TYR A 240 21.22 -1.62 0.05
C TYR A 240 20.13 -2.65 0.32
N ASP A 241 20.32 -3.88 -0.17
CA ASP A 241 19.42 -5.00 0.06
C ASP A 241 19.82 -5.73 1.36
N ILE A 242 18.87 -5.92 2.21
CA ILE A 242 19.00 -6.54 3.54
C ILE A 242 18.07 -7.76 3.59
N PRO A 243 18.47 -8.89 3.02
CA PRO A 243 17.64 -10.09 3.03
C PRO A 243 17.64 -10.76 4.41
N SER A 244 16.51 -11.38 4.77
CA SER A 244 16.46 -12.24 5.94
C SER A 244 17.35 -13.49 5.75
N PRO A 245 18.03 -13.95 6.81
CA PRO A 245 18.68 -15.28 6.79
C PRO A 245 17.72 -16.43 6.47
N TYR A 246 16.43 -16.23 6.72
CA TYR A 246 15.36 -17.21 6.50
C TYR A 246 14.56 -16.94 5.19
N ALA A 247 15.01 -15.99 4.35
CA ALA A 247 14.26 -15.55 3.17
C ALA A 247 13.81 -16.72 2.28
N LYS A 248 14.70 -17.66 1.97
CA LYS A 248 14.37 -18.82 1.11
C LYS A 248 13.28 -19.70 1.71
N GLU A 249 13.35 -19.99 3.00
CA GLU A 249 12.35 -20.83 3.70
C GLU A 249 10.99 -20.13 3.71
N LEU A 250 10.97 -18.88 4.15
CA LEU A 250 9.75 -18.08 4.29
C LEU A 250 9.10 -17.80 2.93
N MET A 251 9.89 -17.50 1.90
CA MET A 251 9.37 -17.36 0.52
C MET A 251 8.77 -18.65 0.00
N THR A 252 9.38 -19.79 0.29
CA THR A 252 8.84 -21.11 -0.09
C THR A 252 7.49 -21.36 0.62
N LEU A 253 7.39 -21.04 1.89
CA LEU A 253 6.14 -21.14 2.66
C LEU A 253 5.03 -20.28 2.02
N ILE A 254 5.31 -19.01 1.73
CA ILE A 254 4.37 -18.07 1.11
C ILE A 254 3.91 -18.60 -0.26
N GLN A 255 4.85 -18.98 -1.13
CA GLN A 255 4.56 -19.44 -2.49
C GLN A 255 3.74 -20.73 -2.49
N ASN A 256 4.10 -21.70 -1.65
CA ASN A 256 3.35 -22.95 -1.53
C ASN A 256 1.92 -22.72 -1.05
N THR A 257 1.74 -21.86 -0.04
CA THR A 257 0.41 -21.52 0.48
C THR A 257 -0.42 -20.81 -0.58
N CYS A 258 0.14 -19.85 -1.29
CA CYS A 258 -0.54 -19.15 -2.38
C CYS A 258 -0.95 -20.10 -3.49
N THR A 259 -0.03 -20.95 -3.96
CA THR A 259 -0.30 -21.93 -5.03
C THR A 259 -1.41 -22.90 -4.64
N ALA A 260 -1.37 -23.43 -3.42
CA ALA A 260 -2.37 -24.37 -2.92
C ALA A 260 -3.79 -23.77 -2.81
N ASN A 261 -3.90 -22.44 -2.72
CA ASN A 261 -5.16 -21.72 -2.52
C ASN A 261 -5.56 -20.83 -3.72
N GLY A 262 -4.84 -20.90 -4.84
CA GLY A 262 -5.15 -20.10 -6.03
C GLY A 262 -4.97 -18.60 -5.86
N ILE A 263 -4.10 -18.18 -4.93
CA ILE A 263 -3.78 -16.76 -4.66
C ILE A 263 -2.63 -16.34 -5.57
N LEU A 264 -2.77 -15.21 -6.27
CA LEU A 264 -1.69 -14.64 -7.06
C LEU A 264 -0.52 -14.24 -6.15
N CYS A 265 0.70 -14.69 -6.47
CA CYS A 265 1.89 -14.40 -5.67
C CYS A 265 3.09 -13.93 -6.52
N SER A 266 3.03 -14.11 -7.84
CA SER A 266 4.02 -13.55 -8.74
C SER A 266 3.82 -12.03 -8.83
N PRO A 267 4.85 -11.20 -8.55
CA PRO A 267 4.73 -9.74 -8.70
C PRO A 267 4.23 -9.32 -10.08
N LYS A 268 4.67 -10.00 -11.13
CA LYS A 268 4.23 -9.74 -12.50
C LYS A 268 2.72 -9.96 -12.66
N GLU A 269 2.20 -11.09 -12.19
CA GLU A 269 0.76 -11.40 -12.28
C GLU A 269 -0.07 -10.47 -11.42
N CYS A 270 0.39 -10.17 -10.20
CA CYS A 270 -0.27 -9.21 -9.31
C CYS A 270 -0.36 -7.83 -9.97
N PHE A 271 0.73 -7.30 -10.52
CA PHE A 271 0.71 -6.00 -11.20
C PHE A 271 -0.11 -6.02 -12.48
N THR A 272 -0.08 -7.12 -13.23
CA THR A 272 -0.98 -7.28 -14.39
C THR A 272 -2.42 -7.15 -13.94
N TYR A 273 -2.84 -7.91 -12.92
CA TYR A 273 -4.18 -7.80 -12.38
C TYR A 273 -4.52 -6.37 -11.91
N LEU A 274 -3.63 -5.72 -11.18
CA LEU A 274 -3.87 -4.38 -10.62
C LEU A 274 -3.98 -3.28 -11.69
N HIS A 275 -3.29 -3.41 -12.82
CA HIS A 275 -3.26 -2.40 -13.88
C HIS A 275 -4.21 -2.69 -15.03
N GLU A 276 -4.68 -3.92 -15.17
CA GLU A 276 -5.61 -4.31 -16.21
C GLU A 276 -6.98 -3.68 -15.98
N PHE A 277 -7.40 -2.79 -16.89
CA PHE A 277 -8.73 -2.24 -16.91
C PHE A 277 -9.67 -3.25 -17.61
N PRO A 278 -10.82 -3.61 -17.01
CA PRO A 278 -11.70 -4.60 -17.60
C PRO A 278 -12.32 -4.06 -18.89
N GLU A 279 -12.07 -4.73 -20.01
CA GLU A 279 -12.81 -4.49 -21.24
C GLU A 279 -14.23 -5.04 -21.08
N ARG A 280 -15.18 -4.16 -20.85
CA ARG A 280 -16.59 -4.54 -20.98
C ARG A 280 -16.94 -4.53 -22.46
N TYR A 281 -17.10 -5.68 -23.05
CA TYR A 281 -17.75 -5.80 -24.35
C TYR A 281 -19.17 -5.26 -24.21
N VAL A 282 -19.39 -4.03 -24.64
CA VAL A 282 -20.72 -3.53 -24.92
C VAL A 282 -21.17 -4.32 -26.15
N GLN A 283 -22.01 -5.34 -25.94
CA GLN A 283 -22.70 -5.99 -27.02
C GLN A 283 -23.56 -4.91 -27.66
N GLN A 284 -23.07 -4.29 -28.75
CA GLN A 284 -23.88 -3.43 -29.59
C GLN A 284 -24.93 -4.34 -30.21
N THR A 285 -26.13 -4.32 -29.66
CA THR A 285 -27.31 -4.80 -30.37
C THR A 285 -27.47 -3.91 -31.60
N LEU A 286 -27.01 -4.41 -32.73
CA LEU A 286 -27.34 -3.88 -34.04
C LEU A 286 -28.82 -4.14 -34.23
N PHE A 287 -29.62 -3.07 -34.11
CA PHE A 287 -30.96 -2.99 -34.66
C PHE A 287 -30.94 -2.15 -35.92
#